data_301a3acdf09597d7196078874fba11f6
#
_entry.id   301a3acdf09597d7196078874fba11f6
#
_cell.length_a   1.000
_cell.length_b   1.000
_cell.length_c   1.000
_cell.angle_alpha   90.00
_cell.angle_beta   90.00
_cell.angle_gamma   90.00
#
_symmetry.space_group_name_H-M   'P 1'
#
loop_
_entity.id
_entity.type
_entity.pdbx_description
1 polymer ?
#
loop_
_entity_poly.entity_id
_entity_poly.type
_entity_poly.pdbx_seq_one_letter_code
_entity_poly.pdbx_strand_id
1 'polypeptide(L)'
;MFLHPISWPNGKKCAASVTFDIDADSLVRVGKPKDAELRLQPISMGRYGPTVAVPRILETYRRLELTQTFFMPGWVMEQYPETVEKILKGGHEI
;
A
#
# COMPACT_ATOMS: atom_id res chain seq x y z
N MET A 1 17.65 -23.84 5.45
CA MET A 1 16.73 -24.91 5.90
C MET A 1 16.30 -24.64 7.32
N PHE A 2 15.02 -24.74 7.64
CA PHE A 2 14.54 -24.65 9.02
C PHE A 2 14.81 -25.97 9.76
N LEU A 3 15.46 -25.89 10.92
CA LEU A 3 15.74 -27.06 11.77
C LEU A 3 14.49 -27.57 12.50
N HIS A 4 13.48 -26.72 12.65
CA HIS A 4 12.20 -27.04 13.28
C HIS A 4 11.04 -26.59 12.39
N PRO A 5 10.00 -27.43 12.22
CA PRO A 5 8.83 -27.03 11.47
C PRO A 5 8.11 -25.88 12.18
N ILE A 6 7.65 -24.89 11.38
CA ILE A 6 6.84 -23.78 11.89
C ILE A 6 5.42 -24.30 12.12
N SER A 7 4.90 -24.07 13.32
CA SER A 7 3.50 -24.35 13.64
C SER A 7 2.64 -23.13 13.28
N TRP A 8 1.85 -23.28 12.23
CA TRP A 8 0.92 -22.26 11.80
C TRP A 8 -0.37 -22.27 12.61
N PRO A 9 -1.00 -21.12 12.88
CA PRO A 9 -2.29 -21.06 13.56
C PRO A 9 -3.38 -21.89 12.84
N ASN A 10 -4.34 -22.40 13.61
CA ASN A 10 -5.52 -23.10 13.10
C ASN A 10 -5.19 -24.33 12.22
N GLY A 11 -4.06 -24.99 12.45
CA GLY A 11 -3.67 -26.19 11.72
C GLY A 11 -3.33 -25.96 10.25
N LYS A 12 -3.08 -24.72 9.84
CA LYS A 12 -2.67 -24.38 8.48
C LYS A 12 -1.27 -24.92 8.20
N LYS A 13 -0.99 -25.23 6.94
CA LYS A 13 0.30 -25.78 6.49
C LYS A 13 1.25 -24.69 5.98
N CYS A 14 0.73 -23.55 5.59
CA CYS A 14 1.49 -22.40 5.10
C CYS A 14 0.72 -21.12 5.30
N ALA A 15 1.41 -19.98 5.14
CA ALA A 15 0.80 -18.66 5.06
C ALA A 15 1.36 -17.94 3.83
N ALA A 16 0.54 -17.10 3.23
CA ALA A 16 0.93 -16.20 2.15
C ALA A 16 0.49 -14.78 2.51
N SER A 17 1.33 -13.82 2.20
CA SER A 17 1.02 -12.40 2.36
C SER A 17 1.27 -11.69 1.03
N VAL A 18 0.33 -10.85 0.63
CA VAL A 18 0.49 -9.94 -0.51
C VAL A 18 0.39 -8.53 0.06
N THR A 19 1.44 -7.76 -0.12
CA THR A 19 1.54 -6.40 0.42
C THR A 19 1.74 -5.40 -0.70
N PHE A 20 1.39 -4.15 -0.46
CA PHE A 20 1.60 -3.05 -1.40
C PHE A 20 2.29 -1.88 -0.71
N ASP A 21 3.29 -1.34 -1.36
CA ASP A 21 3.95 -0.10 -0.98
C ASP A 21 3.25 1.06 -1.69
N ILE A 22 2.77 2.03 -0.93
CA ILE A 22 2.07 3.21 -1.45
C ILE A 22 2.94 4.45 -1.25
N ASP A 23 3.94 4.58 -2.10
CA ASP A 23 4.88 5.71 -2.03
C ASP A 23 4.33 6.99 -2.67
N ALA A 24 3.35 6.85 -3.54
CA ALA A 24 2.75 7.98 -4.27
C ALA A 24 3.83 8.84 -4.97
N ASP A 25 3.71 10.16 -4.87
CA ASP A 25 4.69 11.11 -5.40
C ASP A 25 5.80 11.48 -4.40
N SER A 26 5.88 10.81 -3.24
CA SER A 26 6.91 11.06 -2.24
C SER A 26 8.33 10.80 -2.77
N LEU A 27 8.51 9.77 -3.60
CA LEU A 27 9.81 9.43 -4.18
C LEU A 27 10.37 10.55 -5.06
N VAL A 28 9.51 11.25 -5.81
CA VAL A 28 9.92 12.40 -6.62
C VAL A 28 10.39 13.54 -5.72
N ARG A 29 9.67 13.78 -4.64
CA ARG A 29 9.95 14.85 -3.69
C ARG A 29 11.23 14.64 -2.91
N VAL A 30 11.46 13.39 -2.46
CA VAL A 30 12.71 13.02 -1.78
C VAL A 30 13.90 13.05 -2.74
N GLY A 31 13.75 12.51 -3.95
CA GLY A 31 14.83 12.44 -4.93
C GLY A 31 15.20 13.79 -5.56
N LYS A 32 14.24 14.71 -5.67
CA LYS A 32 14.41 16.03 -6.31
C LYS A 32 13.72 17.15 -5.52
N PRO A 33 14.13 17.40 -4.28
CA PRO A 33 13.39 18.32 -3.40
C PRO A 33 13.34 19.79 -3.89
N LYS A 34 14.32 20.20 -4.69
CA LYS A 34 14.41 21.60 -5.17
C LYS A 34 13.46 21.90 -6.34
N ASP A 35 13.16 20.91 -7.16
CA ASP A 35 12.42 21.07 -8.42
C ASP A 35 11.28 20.06 -8.60
N ALA A 36 10.90 19.39 -7.51
CA ALA A 36 9.85 18.36 -7.55
C ALA A 36 8.55 18.90 -8.18
N GLU A 37 8.12 20.09 -7.79
CA GLU A 37 6.88 20.71 -8.29
C GLU A 37 6.88 21.00 -9.81
N LEU A 38 8.06 21.08 -10.40
CA LEU A 38 8.22 21.30 -11.85
C LEU A 38 8.19 19.97 -12.63
N ARG A 39 8.24 18.83 -11.92
CA ARG A 39 8.26 17.50 -12.51
C ARG A 39 6.85 16.93 -12.64
N LEU A 40 6.04 17.53 -13.50
CA LEU A 40 4.61 17.23 -13.61
C LEU A 40 4.33 15.78 -13.96
N GLN A 41 5.09 15.17 -14.89
CA GLN A 41 4.87 13.81 -15.32
C GLN A 41 5.11 12.78 -14.20
N PRO A 42 6.28 12.72 -13.54
CA PRO A 42 6.49 11.75 -12.47
C PRO A 42 5.60 12.00 -11.25
N ILE A 43 5.25 13.25 -10.94
CA ILE A 43 4.26 13.55 -9.89
C ILE A 43 2.89 12.99 -10.27
N SER A 44 2.43 13.23 -11.49
CA SER A 44 1.15 12.70 -11.97
C SER A 44 1.12 11.18 -11.94
N MET A 45 2.19 10.52 -12.35
CA MET A 45 2.32 9.06 -12.28
C MET A 45 2.28 8.55 -10.82
N GLY A 46 2.96 9.22 -9.90
CA GLY A 46 2.93 8.86 -8.47
C GLY A 46 1.55 8.97 -7.85
N ARG A 47 0.76 9.95 -8.26
CA ARG A 47 -0.62 10.14 -7.78
C ARG A 47 -1.59 9.04 -8.22
N TYR A 48 -1.29 8.32 -9.27
CA TYR A 48 -2.11 7.19 -9.71
C TYR A 48 -2.27 6.13 -8.61
N GLY A 49 -1.22 5.84 -7.84
CA GLY A 49 -1.25 4.86 -6.75
C GLY A 49 -2.42 5.07 -5.79
N PRO A 50 -2.40 6.15 -4.99
CA PRO A 50 -3.44 6.39 -3.99
C PRO A 50 -4.82 6.70 -4.58
N THR A 51 -4.88 7.32 -5.77
CA THR A 51 -6.16 7.80 -6.32
C THR A 51 -6.88 6.79 -7.19
N VAL A 52 -6.18 5.92 -7.89
CA VAL A 52 -6.77 4.96 -8.84
C VAL A 52 -6.44 3.52 -8.47
N ALA A 53 -5.16 3.20 -8.23
CA ALA A 53 -4.75 1.82 -7.99
C ALA A 53 -5.32 1.28 -6.67
N VAL A 54 -5.22 2.03 -5.57
CA VAL A 54 -5.73 1.58 -4.26
C VAL A 54 -7.22 1.25 -4.31
N PRO A 55 -8.14 2.11 -4.83
CA PRO A 55 -9.55 1.73 -4.96
C PRO A 55 -9.78 0.42 -5.72
N ARG A 56 -9.01 0.18 -6.79
CA ARG A 56 -9.12 -1.06 -7.59
C ARG A 56 -8.61 -2.27 -6.82
N ILE A 57 -7.51 -2.13 -6.10
CA ILE A 57 -6.95 -3.17 -5.24
C ILE A 57 -7.95 -3.52 -4.15
N LEU A 58 -8.50 -2.54 -3.44
CA LEU A 58 -9.47 -2.73 -2.37
C LEU A 58 -10.72 -3.47 -2.86
N GLU A 59 -11.25 -3.11 -4.04
CA GLU A 59 -12.40 -3.80 -4.63
C GLU A 59 -12.06 -5.27 -4.94
N THR A 60 -10.87 -5.54 -5.47
CA THR A 60 -10.42 -6.90 -5.74
C THR A 60 -10.36 -7.73 -4.46
N TYR A 61 -9.75 -7.20 -3.39
CA TYR A 61 -9.65 -7.90 -2.11
C TYR A 61 -11.00 -8.07 -1.41
N ARG A 62 -11.91 -7.09 -1.54
CA ARG A 62 -13.28 -7.22 -1.06
C ARG A 62 -14.00 -8.40 -1.73
N ARG A 63 -13.86 -8.55 -3.04
CA ARG A 63 -14.46 -9.66 -3.80
C ARG A 63 -13.87 -11.02 -3.45
N LEU A 64 -12.60 -11.05 -3.07
CA LEU A 64 -11.89 -12.26 -2.68
C LEU A 64 -12.00 -12.56 -1.16
N GLU A 65 -12.65 -11.68 -0.41
CA GLU A 65 -12.76 -11.76 1.06
C GLU A 65 -11.40 -11.88 1.75
N LEU A 66 -10.41 -11.15 1.23
CA LEU A 66 -9.04 -11.14 1.73
C LEU A 66 -8.69 -9.79 2.36
N THR A 67 -7.83 -9.84 3.37
CA THR A 67 -7.22 -8.66 3.98
C THR A 67 -5.71 -8.70 3.80
N GLN A 68 -5.09 -7.53 3.84
CA GLN A 68 -3.64 -7.41 3.65
C GLN A 68 -3.10 -6.17 4.35
N THR A 69 -1.78 -6.02 4.31
CA THR A 69 -1.05 -4.87 4.85
C THR A 69 -0.60 -3.95 3.72
N PHE A 70 -0.84 -2.65 3.87
CA PHE A 70 -0.29 -1.59 3.04
C PHE A 70 0.84 -0.89 3.77
N PHE A 71 1.97 -0.70 3.12
CA PHE A 71 3.07 0.10 3.65
C PHE A 71 2.98 1.51 3.07
N MET A 72 2.81 2.50 3.94
CA MET A 72 2.64 3.89 3.54
C MET A 72 3.58 4.80 4.35
N PRO A 73 4.41 5.62 3.69
CA PRO A 73 5.13 6.68 4.40
C PRO A 73 4.18 7.65 5.09
N GLY A 74 4.56 8.14 6.29
CA GLY A 74 3.73 9.09 7.04
C GLY A 74 3.34 10.32 6.22
N TRP A 75 4.25 10.85 5.42
CA TRP A 75 3.96 11.94 4.50
C TRP A 75 2.82 11.61 3.51
N VAL A 76 2.82 10.38 2.97
CA VAL A 76 1.76 9.94 2.04
C VAL A 76 0.41 9.86 2.76
N MET A 77 0.39 9.37 4.00
CA MET A 77 -0.82 9.34 4.81
C MET A 77 -1.40 10.74 5.05
N GLU A 78 -0.54 11.72 5.32
CA GLU A 78 -0.95 13.11 5.49
C GLU A 78 -1.49 13.74 4.20
N GLN A 79 -0.90 13.42 3.06
CA GLN A 79 -1.32 13.96 1.76
C GLN A 79 -2.56 13.29 1.18
N TYR A 80 -2.80 12.02 1.54
CA TYR A 80 -3.91 11.20 1.00
C TYR A 80 -4.75 10.58 2.12
N PRO A 81 -5.33 11.38 3.02
CA PRO A 81 -6.09 10.87 4.17
C PRO A 81 -7.30 10.03 3.76
N GLU A 82 -7.97 10.37 2.64
CA GLU A 82 -9.08 9.59 2.12
C GLU A 82 -8.66 8.17 1.71
N THR A 83 -7.43 8.00 1.22
CA THR A 83 -6.87 6.69 0.87
C THR A 83 -6.67 5.85 2.13
N VAL A 84 -6.11 6.46 3.18
CA VAL A 84 -5.96 5.83 4.50
C VAL A 84 -7.30 5.35 5.03
N GLU A 85 -8.31 6.22 5.02
CA GLU A 85 -9.66 5.84 5.48
C GLU A 85 -10.25 4.66 4.69
N LYS A 86 -10.11 4.65 3.37
CA LYS A 86 -10.60 3.57 2.52
C LYS A 86 -9.93 2.23 2.84
N ILE A 87 -8.61 2.24 3.05
CA ILE A 87 -7.84 1.06 3.42
C ILE A 87 -8.34 0.50 4.76
N LEU A 88 -8.44 1.36 5.78
CA LEU A 88 -8.88 0.95 7.12
C LEU A 88 -10.35 0.48 7.13
N LYS A 89 -11.25 1.18 6.43
CA LYS A 89 -12.65 0.74 6.26
C LYS A 89 -12.78 -0.61 5.58
N GLY A 90 -11.85 -0.95 4.69
CA GLY A 90 -11.78 -2.27 4.06
C GLY A 90 -11.28 -3.39 4.98
N GLY A 91 -10.91 -3.08 6.22
CA GLY A 91 -10.39 -4.06 7.18
C GLY A 91 -8.92 -4.41 6.98
N HIS A 92 -8.21 -3.62 6.18
CA HIS A 92 -6.78 -3.81 5.93
C HIS A 92 -5.93 -3.10 7.00
N GLU A 93 -4.66 -3.51 7.08
CA GLU A 93 -3.66 -2.93 7.97
C GLU A 93 -2.77 -1.91 7.22
N ILE A 94 -2.28 -0.88 7.92
CA ILE A 94 -1.26 0.06 7.45
C ILE A 94 -0.08 0.01 8.40
#